data_b034e91d6fa2463ca411cfd5032f5a86
#
_entry.id   b034e91d6fa2463ca411cfd5032f5a86
#
_cell.length_a   1.000
_cell.length_b   1.000
_cell.length_c   1.000
_cell.angle_alpha   90.00
_cell.angle_beta   90.00
_cell.angle_gamma   90.00
#
_symmetry.space_group_name_H-M   'P 1'
#
loop_
_entity.id
_entity.type
_entity.pdbx_description
1 polymer ?
#
loop_
_entity_poly.entity_id
_entity_poly.type
_entity_poly.pdbx_seq_one_letter_code
_entity_poly.pdbx_strand_id
1 'polypeptide(L)'
;ADDDRVAKASGIPPLMLIDKDGNRRPMVDMTGKFFLLEDLDAEYVQANMNAADYDPWQGKYVKNAYDETKGEKDETLDIEICMMLKAQNRVFRIEKHVHNYPHCWRTDKPVLYYPLDSWFIRTTAARERMMELNETIKWKPQSTGTGRFGKWLENLQDWNLSRSRYWGTPLPIWRTEDGTEEL
;
A
#
# COMPACT_ATOMS: atom_id res chain seq x y z
N ALA A 1 0.52 5.32 -2.34
CA ALA A 1 -0.75 5.93 -1.93
C ALA A 1 -1.43 6.67 -3.09
N ASP A 2 -0.82 7.73 -3.63
CA ASP A 2 -1.43 8.51 -4.72
C ASP A 2 -1.48 7.71 -6.02
N ASP A 3 -0.43 7.00 -6.37
CA ASP A 3 -0.39 6.13 -7.57
C ASP A 3 -1.48 5.05 -7.51
N ASP A 4 -1.67 4.38 -6.36
CA ASP A 4 -2.74 3.39 -6.18
C ASP A 4 -4.13 4.02 -6.35
N ARG A 5 -4.34 5.23 -5.79
CA ARG A 5 -5.60 5.96 -5.93
C ARG A 5 -5.88 6.32 -7.38
N VAL A 6 -4.88 6.83 -8.10
CA VAL A 6 -5.00 7.21 -9.52
C VAL A 6 -5.21 5.97 -10.38
N ALA A 7 -4.46 4.88 -10.14
CA ALA A 7 -4.61 3.63 -10.85
C ALA A 7 -6.02 3.05 -10.69
N LYS A 8 -6.54 2.98 -9.46
CA LYS A 8 -7.91 2.54 -9.19
C LYS A 8 -8.96 3.39 -9.90
N ALA A 9 -8.82 4.71 -9.85
CA ALA A 9 -9.73 5.64 -10.54
C ALA A 9 -9.69 5.46 -12.08
N SER A 10 -8.55 5.03 -12.62
CA SER A 10 -8.34 4.78 -14.05
C SER A 10 -8.59 3.33 -14.47
N GLY A 11 -9.02 2.47 -13.56
CA GLY A 11 -9.27 1.04 -13.84
C GLY A 11 -7.98 0.24 -14.13
N ILE A 12 -6.83 0.73 -13.70
CA ILE A 12 -5.53 0.03 -13.87
C ILE A 12 -5.35 -0.93 -12.70
N PRO A 13 -5.23 -2.24 -12.96
CA PRO A 13 -5.03 -3.22 -11.89
C PRO A 13 -3.63 -3.12 -11.31
N PRO A 14 -3.43 -3.39 -10.00
CA PRO A 14 -2.12 -3.47 -9.40
C PRO A 14 -1.34 -4.67 -9.94
N LEU A 15 -0.03 -4.53 -10.08
CA LEU A 15 0.86 -5.66 -10.35
C LEU A 15 0.97 -6.51 -9.08
N MET A 16 0.55 -7.76 -9.18
CA MET A 16 0.56 -8.71 -8.07
C MET A 16 1.19 -10.02 -8.52
N LEU A 17 1.93 -10.63 -7.61
CA LEU A 17 2.46 -11.98 -7.74
C LEU A 17 1.50 -12.97 -7.08
N ILE A 18 1.66 -14.27 -7.39
CA ILE A 18 0.99 -15.37 -6.70
C ILE A 18 2.06 -16.17 -5.97
N ASP A 19 1.92 -16.34 -4.65
CA ASP A 19 2.80 -17.17 -3.85
C ASP A 19 2.43 -18.67 -3.96
N LYS A 20 3.25 -19.55 -3.40
CA LYS A 20 3.01 -21.01 -3.41
C LYS A 20 1.68 -21.44 -2.78
N ASP A 21 1.14 -20.61 -1.90
CA ASP A 21 -0.13 -20.88 -1.22
C ASP A 21 -1.33 -20.34 -2.02
N GLY A 22 -1.11 -19.78 -3.20
CA GLY A 22 -2.12 -19.20 -4.06
C GLY A 22 -2.56 -17.79 -3.66
N ASN A 23 -1.88 -17.14 -2.71
CA ASN A 23 -2.23 -15.80 -2.28
C ASN A 23 -1.64 -14.75 -3.20
N ARG A 24 -2.41 -13.67 -3.41
CA ARG A 24 -1.92 -12.50 -4.13
C ARG A 24 -0.98 -11.69 -3.25
N ARG A 25 0.21 -11.41 -3.76
CA ARG A 25 1.27 -10.65 -3.08
C ARG A 25 1.71 -9.46 -3.93
N PRO A 26 2.12 -8.33 -3.34
CA PRO A 26 2.82 -7.29 -4.09
C PRO A 26 4.20 -7.80 -4.55
N MET A 27 4.93 -6.98 -5.31
CA MET A 27 6.24 -7.36 -5.86
C MET A 27 7.32 -7.65 -4.82
N VAL A 28 7.13 -7.18 -3.58
CA VAL A 28 8.08 -7.33 -2.48
C VAL A 28 7.39 -7.88 -1.23
N ASP A 29 8.17 -8.51 -0.37
CA ASP A 29 7.71 -8.97 0.94
C ASP A 29 7.61 -7.81 1.97
N MET A 30 7.19 -8.13 3.19
CA MET A 30 7.05 -7.12 4.26
C MET A 30 8.39 -6.56 4.76
N THR A 31 9.52 -7.15 4.39
CA THR A 31 10.85 -6.63 4.69
C THR A 31 11.36 -5.69 3.60
N GLY A 32 10.64 -5.60 2.48
CA GLY A 32 11.01 -4.80 1.32
C GLY A 32 11.95 -5.51 0.35
N LYS A 33 12.02 -6.85 0.38
CA LYS A 33 12.75 -7.67 -0.60
C LYS A 33 11.83 -8.12 -1.72
N PHE A 34 12.35 -8.15 -2.94
CA PHE A 34 11.70 -8.87 -4.03
C PHE A 34 11.63 -10.36 -3.71
N PHE A 35 10.47 -10.97 -3.97
CA PHE A 35 10.27 -12.40 -3.76
C PHE A 35 11.30 -13.22 -4.54
N LEU A 36 11.72 -14.35 -3.96
CA LEU A 36 12.48 -15.33 -4.71
C LEU A 36 11.53 -16.06 -5.68
N LEU A 37 12.03 -16.45 -6.86
CA LEU A 37 11.23 -17.22 -7.82
C LEU A 37 10.72 -18.52 -7.21
N GLU A 38 11.53 -19.14 -6.34
CA GLU A 38 11.16 -20.35 -5.63
C GLU A 38 10.03 -20.19 -4.61
N ASP A 39 9.69 -18.97 -4.18
CA ASP A 39 8.59 -18.68 -3.25
C ASP A 39 7.27 -18.41 -3.98
N LEU A 40 7.30 -18.34 -5.29
CA LEU A 40 6.15 -18.07 -6.13
C LEU A 40 5.53 -19.37 -6.69
N ASP A 41 4.27 -19.27 -7.07
CA ASP A 41 3.58 -20.34 -7.78
C ASP A 41 4.23 -20.61 -9.15
N ALA A 42 4.59 -21.87 -9.40
CA ALA A 42 5.35 -22.23 -10.59
C ALA A 42 4.56 -22.03 -11.90
N GLU A 43 3.26 -22.29 -11.89
CA GLU A 43 2.41 -22.10 -13.07
C GLU A 43 2.24 -20.62 -13.38
N TYR A 44 2.06 -19.80 -12.33
CA TYR A 44 2.02 -18.36 -12.46
C TYR A 44 3.32 -17.80 -13.05
N VAL A 45 4.48 -18.22 -12.53
CA VAL A 45 5.80 -17.79 -13.03
C VAL A 45 5.95 -18.15 -14.50
N GLN A 46 5.64 -19.39 -14.87
CA GLN A 46 5.75 -19.83 -16.25
C GLN A 46 4.83 -19.06 -17.22
N ALA A 47 3.61 -18.74 -16.78
CA ALA A 47 2.61 -18.09 -17.63
C ALA A 47 2.77 -16.58 -17.73
N ASN A 48 3.28 -15.93 -16.68
CA ASN A 48 3.17 -14.46 -16.54
C ASN A 48 4.51 -13.75 -16.35
N MET A 49 5.61 -14.45 -16.08
CA MET A 49 6.89 -13.83 -15.78
C MET A 49 7.98 -14.24 -16.78
N ASN A 50 8.83 -13.29 -17.13
CA ASN A 50 10.12 -13.61 -17.73
C ASN A 50 11.11 -13.85 -16.59
N ALA A 51 11.32 -15.12 -16.23
CA ALA A 51 12.17 -15.51 -15.12
C ALA A 51 13.63 -15.02 -15.30
N ALA A 52 14.15 -15.01 -16.52
CA ALA A 52 15.51 -14.54 -16.81
C ALA A 52 15.68 -13.03 -16.57
N ASP A 53 14.64 -12.23 -16.87
CA ASP A 53 14.64 -10.78 -16.61
C ASP A 53 14.43 -10.48 -15.13
N TYR A 54 13.73 -11.35 -14.40
CA TYR A 54 13.46 -11.19 -12.97
C TYR A 54 14.61 -11.67 -12.08
N ASP A 55 15.33 -12.71 -12.48
CA ASP A 55 16.40 -13.35 -11.71
C ASP A 55 17.43 -12.38 -11.08
N PRO A 56 17.90 -11.32 -11.77
CA PRO A 56 18.82 -10.36 -11.16
C PRO A 56 18.24 -9.54 -10.00
N TRP A 57 16.93 -9.53 -9.81
CA TRP A 57 16.22 -8.68 -8.84
C TRP A 57 15.76 -9.45 -7.62
N GLN A 58 15.52 -10.76 -7.73
CA GLN A 58 15.03 -11.56 -6.62
C GLN A 58 15.92 -11.44 -5.37
N GLY A 59 15.31 -11.32 -4.21
CA GLY A 59 16.01 -11.18 -2.94
C GLY A 59 16.67 -9.82 -2.68
N LYS A 60 16.69 -8.89 -3.64
CA LYS A 60 17.20 -7.53 -3.43
C LYS A 60 16.18 -6.69 -2.66
N TYR A 61 16.70 -5.81 -1.79
CA TYR A 61 15.88 -4.81 -1.13
C TYR A 61 15.58 -3.63 -2.04
N VAL A 62 14.35 -3.09 -1.96
CA VAL A 62 13.96 -1.88 -2.70
C VAL A 62 14.65 -0.60 -2.20
N LYS A 63 15.20 -0.63 -0.98
CA LYS A 63 15.96 0.49 -0.41
C LYS A 63 17.15 -0.01 0.40
N ASN A 64 18.31 0.61 0.22
CA ASN A 64 19.51 0.27 1.00
C ASN A 64 19.29 0.38 2.51
N ALA A 65 18.42 1.29 2.97
CA ALA A 65 18.10 1.45 4.38
C ALA A 65 17.45 0.21 5.04
N TYR A 66 16.97 -0.75 4.25
CA TYR A 66 16.43 -2.03 4.75
C TYR A 66 17.50 -3.13 4.81
N ASP A 67 18.62 -2.94 4.13
CA ASP A 67 19.74 -3.89 4.05
C ASP A 67 20.86 -3.45 5.01
N GLU A 68 21.07 -4.22 6.07
CA GLU A 68 22.09 -3.92 7.10
C GLU A 68 23.53 -4.07 6.56
N THR A 69 23.71 -4.70 5.41
CA THR A 69 25.01 -4.87 4.76
C THR A 69 25.40 -3.69 3.87
N LYS A 70 24.46 -2.79 3.57
CA LYS A 70 24.64 -1.63 2.68
C LYS A 70 24.68 -0.32 3.43
N GLY A 71 25.53 0.60 2.99
CA GLY A 71 25.66 1.97 3.49
C GLY A 71 25.08 3.01 2.53
N GLU A 72 25.08 4.27 2.96
CA GLU A 72 24.57 5.41 2.17
C GLU A 72 25.29 5.63 0.84
N LYS A 73 26.54 5.16 0.72
CA LYS A 73 27.37 5.34 -0.49
C LYS A 73 27.22 4.20 -1.50
N ASP A 74 26.56 3.13 -1.10
CA ASP A 74 26.38 1.98 -1.97
C ASP A 74 25.34 2.27 -3.06
N GLU A 75 25.53 1.66 -4.22
CA GLU A 75 24.61 1.80 -5.32
C GLU A 75 23.20 1.37 -4.94
N THR A 76 22.22 2.20 -5.30
CA THR A 76 20.83 1.95 -5.00
C THR A 76 20.16 1.14 -6.11
N LEU A 77 19.12 0.41 -5.77
CA LEU A 77 18.30 -0.31 -6.75
C LEU A 77 17.76 0.61 -7.85
N ASP A 78 17.44 1.87 -7.53
CA ASP A 78 16.97 2.86 -8.52
C ASP A 78 18.01 3.08 -9.64
N ILE A 79 19.29 3.13 -9.28
CA ILE A 79 20.39 3.27 -10.25
C ILE A 79 20.50 2.02 -11.11
N GLU A 80 20.47 0.84 -10.48
CA GLU A 80 20.52 -0.44 -11.21
C GLU A 80 19.39 -0.56 -12.24
N ILE A 81 18.14 -0.21 -11.84
CA ILE A 81 16.98 -0.20 -12.75
C ILE A 81 17.17 0.81 -13.89
N CYS A 82 17.64 2.02 -13.58
CA CYS A 82 17.91 3.02 -14.58
C CYS A 82 18.96 2.54 -15.62
N MET A 83 20.01 1.88 -15.15
CA MET A 83 21.06 1.35 -16.02
C MET A 83 20.55 0.17 -16.88
N MET A 84 19.74 -0.72 -16.31
CA MET A 84 19.08 -1.79 -17.07
C MET A 84 18.21 -1.22 -18.19
N LEU A 85 17.34 -0.28 -17.88
CA LEU A 85 16.45 0.35 -18.87
C LEU A 85 17.23 1.11 -19.95
N LYS A 86 18.35 1.73 -19.57
CA LYS A 86 19.25 2.40 -20.52
C LYS A 86 19.91 1.40 -21.47
N ALA A 87 20.39 0.27 -20.94
CA ALA A 87 20.98 -0.79 -21.77
C ALA A 87 19.96 -1.40 -22.75
N GLN A 88 18.69 -1.45 -22.37
CA GLN A 88 17.58 -1.90 -23.22
C GLN A 88 17.04 -0.81 -24.17
N ASN A 89 17.65 0.39 -24.20
CA ASN A 89 17.19 1.54 -24.98
C ASN A 89 15.73 1.93 -24.70
N ARG A 90 15.29 1.80 -23.44
CA ARG A 90 13.92 2.08 -22.96
C ARG A 90 13.84 3.34 -22.09
N VAL A 91 14.91 4.09 -21.96
CA VAL A 91 14.99 5.33 -21.17
C VAL A 91 15.00 6.54 -22.09
N PHE A 92 14.06 7.44 -21.88
CA PHE A 92 14.05 8.75 -22.51
C PHE A 92 14.99 9.71 -21.78
N ARG A 93 14.90 9.76 -20.42
CA ARG A 93 15.70 10.67 -19.58
C ARG A 93 15.82 10.10 -18.17
N ILE A 94 16.97 10.31 -17.54
CA ILE A 94 17.22 10.00 -16.13
C ILE A 94 17.57 11.32 -15.43
N GLU A 95 16.84 11.65 -14.36
CA GLU A 95 17.08 12.83 -13.55
C GLU A 95 17.09 12.46 -12.07
N LYS A 96 17.99 13.09 -11.33
CA LYS A 96 17.96 13.02 -9.86
C LYS A 96 16.96 14.05 -9.35
N HIS A 97 15.94 13.59 -8.66
CA HIS A 97 14.96 14.43 -7.98
C HIS A 97 15.09 14.32 -6.47
N VAL A 98 15.28 15.46 -5.80
CA VAL A 98 15.35 15.51 -4.34
C VAL A 98 13.98 15.92 -3.80
N HIS A 99 13.40 15.09 -2.97
CA HIS A 99 12.10 15.33 -2.35
C HIS A 99 12.06 14.78 -0.92
N ASN A 100 11.09 15.24 -0.13
CA ASN A 100 10.85 14.69 1.19
C ASN A 100 10.24 13.29 1.07
N TYR A 101 10.74 12.36 1.87
CA TYR A 101 10.21 11.01 1.96
C TYR A 101 9.85 10.69 3.42
N PRO A 102 8.68 10.09 3.70
CA PRO A 102 8.29 9.80 5.07
C PRO A 102 9.17 8.72 5.69
N HIS A 103 9.60 8.97 6.92
CA HIS A 103 10.38 8.04 7.73
C HIS A 103 9.60 7.62 8.98
N CYS A 104 9.88 6.43 9.46
CA CYS A 104 9.32 5.95 10.72
C CYS A 104 9.96 6.73 11.88
N TRP A 105 9.15 7.41 12.69
CA TRP A 105 9.62 8.23 13.79
C TRP A 105 10.36 7.47 14.91
N ARG A 106 10.28 6.12 14.93
CA ARG A 106 10.98 5.29 15.91
C ARG A 106 12.32 4.77 15.41
N THR A 107 12.39 4.38 14.13
CA THR A 107 13.57 3.72 13.55
C THR A 107 14.33 4.59 12.58
N ASP A 108 13.75 5.76 12.25
CA ASP A 108 14.26 6.66 11.21
C ASP A 108 14.47 6.01 9.83
N LYS A 109 13.91 4.81 9.64
CA LYS A 109 13.95 4.13 8.34
C LYS A 109 12.82 4.65 7.43
N PRO A 110 13.05 4.72 6.10
CA PRO A 110 12.01 5.12 5.16
C PRO A 110 10.80 4.17 5.24
N VAL A 111 9.60 4.71 5.11
CA VAL A 111 8.36 3.93 5.16
C VAL A 111 8.18 3.16 3.86
N LEU A 112 7.80 1.90 3.95
CA LEU A 112 7.34 1.11 2.82
C LEU A 112 5.81 1.21 2.74
N TYR A 113 5.29 1.71 1.60
CA TYR A 113 3.87 1.66 1.32
C TYR A 113 3.51 0.25 0.85
N TYR A 114 2.81 -0.48 1.71
CA TYR A 114 2.50 -1.89 1.51
C TYR A 114 0.98 -2.12 1.63
N PRO A 115 0.35 -2.86 0.71
CA PRO A 115 -1.06 -3.22 0.84
C PRO A 115 -1.23 -4.24 1.98
N LEU A 116 -2.13 -3.94 2.90
CA LEU A 116 -2.48 -4.82 4.01
C LEU A 116 -3.99 -4.97 4.07
N ASP A 117 -4.46 -6.18 4.25
CA ASP A 117 -5.87 -6.43 4.55
C ASP A 117 -6.23 -5.77 5.88
N SER A 118 -7.35 -5.09 5.89
CA SER A 118 -7.76 -4.27 7.02
C SER A 118 -9.27 -4.29 7.18
N TRP A 119 -9.73 -4.19 8.41
CA TRP A 119 -11.14 -4.04 8.73
C TRP A 119 -11.56 -2.58 8.66
N PHE A 120 -12.67 -2.34 7.96
CA PHE A 120 -13.24 -1.01 7.79
C PHE A 120 -14.70 -0.98 8.18
N ILE A 121 -15.11 0.09 8.85
CA ILE A 121 -16.54 0.45 8.91
C ILE A 121 -16.83 1.30 7.67
N ARG A 122 -17.80 0.87 6.85
CA ARG A 122 -18.23 1.62 5.66
C ARG A 122 -19.07 2.83 6.08
N THR A 123 -18.44 3.81 6.70
CA THR A 123 -19.10 5.06 7.13
C THR A 123 -19.62 5.87 5.95
N THR A 124 -19.00 5.75 4.78
CA THR A 124 -19.44 6.41 3.53
C THR A 124 -20.84 5.98 3.09
N ALA A 125 -21.29 4.78 3.46
CA ALA A 125 -22.66 4.31 3.16
C ALA A 125 -23.74 5.14 3.86
N ALA A 126 -23.43 5.78 4.99
CA ALA A 126 -24.33 6.61 5.74
C ALA A 126 -24.10 8.13 5.51
N ARG A 127 -23.13 8.53 4.70
CA ARG A 127 -22.69 9.93 4.52
C ARG A 127 -23.83 10.86 4.17
N GLU A 128 -24.60 10.56 3.15
CA GLU A 128 -25.71 11.41 2.69
C GLU A 128 -26.75 11.61 3.80
N ARG A 129 -27.10 10.50 4.46
CA ARG A 129 -28.05 10.56 5.57
C ARG A 129 -27.53 11.34 6.75
N MET A 130 -26.24 11.25 7.07
CA MET A 130 -25.63 12.04 8.14
C MET A 130 -25.58 13.54 7.78
N MET A 131 -25.36 13.88 6.53
CA MET A 131 -25.40 15.27 6.06
C MET A 131 -26.81 15.84 6.20
N GLU A 132 -27.85 15.15 5.74
CA GLU A 132 -29.25 15.55 5.93
C GLU A 132 -29.59 15.74 7.43
N LEU A 133 -29.23 14.81 8.29
CA LEU A 133 -29.47 14.91 9.71
C LEU A 133 -28.72 16.08 10.35
N ASN A 134 -27.49 16.36 9.89
CA ASN A 134 -26.72 17.52 10.37
C ASN A 134 -27.45 18.84 10.13
N GLU A 135 -28.18 18.99 9.03
CA GLU A 135 -28.97 20.19 8.73
C GLU A 135 -30.14 20.39 9.70
N THR A 136 -30.63 19.31 10.32
CA THR A 136 -31.74 19.39 11.30
C THR A 136 -31.27 19.86 12.69
N ILE A 137 -29.97 19.85 12.95
CA ILE A 137 -29.40 20.20 14.26
C ILE A 137 -29.30 21.74 14.40
N LYS A 138 -29.81 22.27 15.49
CA LYS A 138 -29.66 23.67 15.86
C LYS A 138 -28.30 23.95 16.50
N TRP A 139 -27.27 24.02 15.68
CA TRP A 139 -25.91 24.28 16.12
C TRP A 139 -25.75 25.68 16.75
N LYS A 140 -24.95 25.73 17.83
CA LYS A 140 -24.53 27.02 18.46
C LYS A 140 -23.01 27.00 18.69
N PRO A 141 -22.22 27.73 17.91
CA PRO A 141 -22.62 28.58 16.78
C PRO A 141 -23.03 27.74 15.55
N GLN A 142 -23.85 28.30 14.69
CA GLN A 142 -24.33 27.65 13.47
C GLN A 142 -23.17 27.24 12.55
N SER A 143 -22.06 27.98 12.55
CA SER A 143 -20.86 27.71 11.79
C SER A 143 -20.20 26.35 12.11
N THR A 144 -20.52 25.75 13.25
CA THR A 144 -20.05 24.39 13.57
C THR A 144 -20.63 23.35 12.60
N GLY A 145 -21.94 23.40 12.36
CA GLY A 145 -22.64 22.46 11.47
C GLY A 145 -22.33 22.68 9.99
N THR A 146 -22.29 23.94 9.54
CA THR A 146 -22.02 24.27 8.13
C THR A 146 -20.52 24.37 7.81
N GLY A 147 -19.68 24.57 8.82
CA GLY A 147 -18.24 24.69 8.69
C GLY A 147 -17.50 23.38 8.94
N ARG A 148 -16.77 23.29 10.07
CA ARG A 148 -15.85 22.19 10.33
C ARG A 148 -16.52 20.81 10.32
N PHE A 149 -17.66 20.65 10.97
CA PHE A 149 -18.34 19.36 11.04
C PHE A 149 -19.00 18.98 9.71
N GLY A 150 -19.71 19.93 9.07
CA GLY A 150 -20.30 19.68 7.75
C GLY A 150 -19.27 19.30 6.70
N LYS A 151 -18.16 20.05 6.64
CA LYS A 151 -17.04 19.72 5.73
C LYS A 151 -16.38 18.38 6.03
N TRP A 152 -16.34 17.96 7.30
CA TRP A 152 -15.86 16.64 7.67
C TRP A 152 -16.80 15.55 7.16
N LEU A 153 -18.13 15.74 7.24
CA LEU A 153 -19.12 14.82 6.70
C LEU A 153 -19.06 14.74 5.17
N GLU A 154 -18.92 15.87 4.47
CA GLU A 154 -18.76 15.92 3.02
C GLU A 154 -17.57 15.09 2.54
N ASN A 155 -16.47 15.12 3.29
CA ASN A 155 -15.23 14.40 2.99
C ASN A 155 -15.08 13.11 3.79
N LEU A 156 -16.18 12.54 4.29
CA LEU A 156 -16.19 11.33 5.09
C LEU A 156 -15.55 10.15 4.33
N GLN A 157 -14.64 9.47 4.98
CA GLN A 157 -13.95 8.27 4.49
C GLN A 157 -14.33 7.07 5.34
N ASP A 158 -14.24 5.87 4.78
CA ASP A 158 -14.43 4.66 5.56
C ASP A 158 -13.42 4.56 6.69
N TRP A 159 -13.88 4.13 7.84
CA TRP A 159 -13.08 4.11 9.06
C TRP A 159 -12.26 2.83 9.18
N ASN A 160 -10.95 2.94 8.99
CA ASN A 160 -10.02 1.83 9.21
C ASN A 160 -9.85 1.56 10.70
N LEU A 161 -10.25 0.36 11.13
CA LEU A 161 -10.13 -0.12 12.51
C LEU A 161 -8.85 -0.90 12.77
N SER A 162 -8.25 -1.49 11.74
CA SER A 162 -7.08 -2.36 11.90
C SER A 162 -5.85 -1.58 12.36
N ARG A 163 -5.11 -2.19 13.28
CA ARG A 163 -3.80 -1.73 13.73
C ARG A 163 -2.88 -2.93 13.85
N SER A 164 -1.89 -3.03 12.97
CA SER A 164 -0.84 -4.07 13.01
C SER A 164 0.22 -3.74 14.07
N ARG A 165 -0.22 -3.44 15.28
CA ARG A 165 0.67 -3.06 16.36
C ARG A 165 0.59 -4.07 17.50
N TYR A 166 1.75 -4.50 17.96
CA TYR A 166 1.86 -5.28 19.19
C TYR A 166 1.22 -4.49 20.34
N TRP A 167 0.45 -5.15 21.21
CA TRP A 167 -0.28 -4.50 22.29
C TRP A 167 -1.41 -3.56 21.82
N GLY A 168 -2.11 -3.95 20.79
CA GLY A 168 -3.35 -3.30 20.35
C GLY A 168 -4.58 -3.89 21.01
N THR A 169 -5.70 -3.17 20.96
CA THR A 169 -7.01 -3.71 21.34
C THR A 169 -7.46 -4.67 20.23
N PRO A 170 -7.78 -5.94 20.56
CA PRO A 170 -8.31 -6.87 19.57
C PRO A 170 -9.69 -6.40 19.08
N LEU A 171 -9.99 -6.66 17.83
CA LEU A 171 -11.33 -6.47 17.28
C LEU A 171 -12.16 -7.71 17.59
N PRO A 172 -13.36 -7.59 18.19
CA PRO A 172 -14.22 -8.71 18.51
C PRO A 172 -14.99 -9.18 17.27
N ILE A 173 -14.25 -9.66 16.27
CA ILE A 173 -14.82 -10.13 15.01
C ILE A 173 -14.84 -11.66 15.06
N TRP A 174 -16.03 -12.21 14.88
CA TRP A 174 -16.26 -13.65 14.79
C TRP A 174 -16.61 -14.00 13.34
N ARG A 175 -15.97 -15.03 12.82
CA ARG A 175 -16.20 -15.51 11.46
C ARG A 175 -16.48 -16.99 11.49
N THR A 176 -17.45 -17.44 10.68
CA THR A 176 -17.69 -18.87 10.46
C THR A 176 -16.48 -19.52 9.76
N GLU A 177 -16.30 -20.83 9.93
CA GLU A 177 -15.16 -21.57 9.32
C GLU A 177 -15.17 -21.48 7.79
N ASP A 178 -16.35 -21.40 7.18
CA ASP A 178 -16.53 -21.24 5.73
C ASP A 178 -16.43 -19.78 5.26
N GLY A 179 -16.26 -18.84 6.19
CA GLY A 179 -16.12 -17.40 5.91
C GLY A 179 -17.38 -16.72 5.37
N THR A 180 -18.55 -17.35 5.46
CA THR A 180 -19.79 -16.81 4.90
C THR A 180 -20.48 -15.81 5.80
N GLU A 181 -20.29 -15.90 7.12
CA GLU A 181 -20.89 -15.01 8.10
C GLU A 181 -19.81 -14.38 9.00
N GLU A 182 -20.01 -13.09 9.31
CA GLU A 182 -19.17 -12.31 10.21
C GLU A 182 -20.01 -11.50 11.18
N LEU A 183 -19.61 -11.47 12.46
CA LEU A 183 -20.23 -10.71 13.54
C LEU A 183 -19.20 -9.82 14.24
#